data_9cef146c9da3562e0562c00b6c4e53c9
#
_entry.id   9cef146c9da3562e0562c00b6c4e53c9
#
_cell.length_a   1.000
_cell.length_b   1.000
_cell.length_c   1.000
_cell.angle_alpha   90.00
_cell.angle_beta   90.00
_cell.angle_gamma   90.00
#
_symmetry.space_group_name_H-M   'P 1'
#
loop_
_entity.id
_entity.type
_entity.pdbx_description
1 polymer ?
#
loop_
_entity_poly.entity_id
_entity_poly.type
_entity_poly.pdbx_seq_one_letter_code
_entity_poly.pdbx_strand_id
1 'polypeptide(L)'
;SGKNVISATVEADALCGVSLARQAKEAGVIYSMAYGDQPAMVCELVDWARVCGFEVVAAGRGHKWNPEYRYSTPDTIWDYWGLSEEQAKRGRLNPKMFNSFLDGTKPAIESSAISNATGLLAPLHGLNYPSGTIDEIPMLMRPRQDGGILNGSGFVEVINSLDSNGGML
;
A
#
# COMPACT_ATOMS: atom_id res chain seq x y z
N SER A 1 -23.17 11.86 13.84
CA SER A 1 -22.69 12.72 14.93
C SER A 1 -22.27 14.13 14.47
N GLY A 2 -22.25 14.40 13.15
CA GLY A 2 -21.89 15.70 12.60
C GLY A 2 -20.42 16.10 12.80
N LYS A 3 -19.52 15.15 13.01
CA LYS A 3 -18.10 15.42 13.22
C LYS A 3 -17.29 15.00 12.01
N ASN A 4 -16.30 15.81 11.65
CA ASN A 4 -15.28 15.45 10.67
C ASN A 4 -14.40 14.33 11.26
N VAL A 5 -13.95 13.42 10.39
CA VAL A 5 -13.08 12.28 10.75
C VAL A 5 -11.85 12.29 9.86
N ILE A 6 -10.69 12.21 10.49
CA ILE A 6 -9.41 11.92 9.82
C ILE A 6 -8.97 10.55 10.34
N SER A 7 -8.92 9.56 9.45
CA SER A 7 -8.61 8.18 9.79
C SER A 7 -7.11 7.93 9.63
N ALA A 8 -6.47 7.52 10.71
CA ALA A 8 -5.12 6.96 10.68
C ALA A 8 -5.14 5.42 10.70
N THR A 9 -6.34 4.83 10.69
CA THR A 9 -6.58 3.38 10.73
C THR A 9 -6.89 2.88 9.33
N VAL A 10 -5.85 2.56 8.58
CA VAL A 10 -5.95 2.13 7.17
C VAL A 10 -6.81 0.86 7.02
N GLU A 11 -6.89 0.03 8.04
CA GLU A 11 -7.72 -1.16 8.09
C GLU A 11 -9.22 -0.82 7.94
N ALA A 12 -9.66 0.29 8.51
CA ALA A 12 -11.03 0.76 8.34
C ALA A 12 -11.29 1.22 6.89
N ASP A 13 -10.33 1.90 6.28
CA ASP A 13 -10.42 2.32 4.88
C ASP A 13 -10.43 1.12 3.92
N ALA A 14 -9.60 0.13 4.16
CA ALA A 14 -9.55 -1.10 3.38
C ALA A 14 -10.89 -1.87 3.44
N LEU A 15 -11.49 -1.96 4.65
CA LEU A 15 -12.73 -2.73 4.87
C LEU A 15 -13.99 -1.98 4.44
N CYS A 16 -14.13 -0.72 4.81
CA CYS A 16 -15.39 0.02 4.68
C CYS A 16 -15.23 1.51 4.27
N GLY A 17 -14.05 1.92 3.79
CA GLY A 17 -13.75 3.31 3.44
C GLY A 17 -14.76 3.93 2.48
N VAL A 18 -15.16 3.23 1.43
CA VAL A 18 -16.17 3.69 0.47
C VAL A 18 -17.51 3.99 1.16
N SER A 19 -17.94 3.10 2.08
CA SER A 19 -19.20 3.30 2.83
C SER A 19 -19.11 4.46 3.81
N LEU A 20 -17.97 4.61 4.48
CA LEU A 20 -17.72 5.72 5.42
C LEU A 20 -17.67 7.05 4.69
N ALA A 21 -16.99 7.13 3.56
CA ALA A 21 -16.93 8.33 2.73
C ALA A 21 -18.33 8.74 2.23
N ARG A 22 -19.14 7.78 1.79
CA ARG A 22 -20.53 8.03 1.39
C ARG A 22 -21.39 8.58 2.54
N GLN A 23 -21.34 7.94 3.70
CA GLN A 23 -22.07 8.38 4.89
C GLN A 23 -21.63 9.78 5.34
N ALA A 24 -20.34 10.08 5.28
CA ALA A 24 -19.82 11.41 5.59
C ALA A 24 -20.36 12.47 4.63
N LYS A 25 -20.36 12.17 3.34
CA LYS A 25 -20.93 13.06 2.31
C LYS A 25 -22.44 13.33 2.53
N GLU A 26 -23.21 12.30 2.84
CA GLU A 26 -24.64 12.41 3.15
C GLU A 26 -24.88 13.21 4.42
N ALA A 27 -23.99 13.13 5.40
CA ALA A 27 -24.06 13.88 6.65
C ALA A 27 -23.46 15.29 6.57
N GLY A 28 -22.94 15.72 5.41
CA GLY A 28 -22.30 17.02 5.22
C GLY A 28 -21.01 17.21 6.03
N VAL A 29 -20.27 16.11 6.31
CA VAL A 29 -19.01 16.13 7.04
C VAL A 29 -17.88 15.53 6.20
N ILE A 30 -16.64 15.75 6.65
CA ILE A 30 -15.43 15.24 5.98
C ILE A 30 -15.08 13.87 6.58
N TYR A 31 -14.79 12.90 5.71
CA TYR A 31 -14.05 11.69 6.02
C TYR A 31 -12.82 11.64 5.12
N SER A 32 -11.63 11.52 5.71
CA SER A 32 -10.36 11.52 4.98
C SER A 32 -9.38 10.56 5.62
N MET A 33 -8.52 9.95 4.81
CA MET A 33 -7.29 9.34 5.31
C MET A 33 -6.36 10.41 5.88
N ALA A 34 -5.51 10.02 6.84
CA ALA A 34 -4.52 10.93 7.43
C ALA A 34 -3.46 11.31 6.38
N TYR A 35 -3.31 12.60 6.13
CA TYR A 35 -2.27 13.11 5.23
C TYR A 35 -0.87 12.79 5.77
N GLY A 36 0.01 12.36 4.86
CA GLY A 36 1.35 11.91 5.19
C GLY A 36 1.45 10.39 5.41
N ASP A 37 0.32 9.71 5.62
CA ASP A 37 0.28 8.25 5.52
C ASP A 37 0.31 7.84 4.05
N GLN A 38 0.93 6.71 3.77
CA GLN A 38 1.25 6.29 2.41
C GLN A 38 0.04 6.17 1.48
N PRO A 39 -1.09 5.55 1.87
CA PRO A 39 -2.25 5.48 0.99
C PRO A 39 -2.78 6.86 0.59
N ALA A 40 -2.78 7.81 1.52
CA ALA A 40 -3.23 9.19 1.24
C ALA A 40 -2.32 9.87 0.22
N MET A 41 -0.99 9.69 0.34
CA MET A 41 -0.02 10.27 -0.60
C MET A 41 -0.15 9.67 -2.00
N VAL A 42 -0.37 8.36 -2.12
CA VAL A 42 -0.60 7.71 -3.41
C VAL A 42 -1.90 8.21 -4.05
N CYS A 43 -2.97 8.37 -3.25
CA CYS A 43 -4.23 8.92 -3.74
C CYS A 43 -4.06 10.36 -4.26
N GLU A 44 -3.27 11.19 -3.58
CA GLU A 44 -2.96 12.56 -4.03
C GLU A 44 -2.23 12.56 -5.38
N LEU A 45 -1.24 11.68 -5.56
CA LEU A 45 -0.52 11.54 -6.84
C LEU A 45 -1.44 11.06 -7.97
N VAL A 46 -2.34 10.14 -7.68
CA VAL A 46 -3.36 9.66 -8.64
C VAL A 46 -4.28 10.81 -9.05
N ASP A 47 -4.77 11.59 -8.09
CA ASP A 47 -5.64 12.74 -8.37
C ASP A 47 -4.90 13.80 -9.16
N TRP A 48 -3.65 14.12 -8.80
CA TRP A 48 -2.80 15.03 -9.55
C TRP A 48 -2.61 14.59 -11.00
N ALA A 49 -2.27 13.35 -11.23
CA ALA A 49 -2.09 12.80 -12.57
C ALA A 49 -3.36 12.94 -13.42
N ARG A 50 -4.52 12.58 -12.83
CA ARG A 50 -5.82 12.67 -13.51
C ARG A 50 -6.22 14.11 -13.84
N VAL A 51 -6.01 15.05 -12.91
CA VAL A 51 -6.27 16.48 -13.14
C VAL A 51 -5.38 17.05 -14.24
N CYS A 52 -4.14 16.57 -14.35
CA CYS A 52 -3.24 16.91 -15.45
C CYS A 52 -3.59 16.24 -16.79
N GLY A 53 -4.61 15.38 -16.83
CA GLY A 53 -5.07 14.69 -18.04
C GLY A 53 -4.32 13.40 -18.35
N PHE A 54 -3.54 12.87 -17.41
CA PHE A 54 -2.85 11.60 -17.58
C PHE A 54 -3.76 10.41 -17.22
N GLU A 55 -3.64 9.34 -18.01
CA GLU A 55 -4.18 8.04 -17.62
C GLU A 55 -3.25 7.39 -16.58
N VAL A 56 -3.83 6.96 -15.47
CA VAL A 56 -3.08 6.24 -14.44
C VAL A 56 -3.12 4.75 -14.76
N VAL A 57 -2.01 4.23 -15.25
CA VAL A 57 -1.86 2.80 -15.62
C VAL A 57 -1.71 1.94 -14.38
N ALA A 58 -0.90 2.39 -13.42
CA ALA A 58 -0.71 1.74 -12.13
C ALA A 58 -0.42 2.77 -11.05
N ALA A 59 -0.77 2.44 -9.81
CA ALA A 59 -0.35 3.19 -8.64
C ALA A 59 -0.10 2.25 -7.46
N GLY A 60 0.81 2.64 -6.57
CA GLY A 60 1.14 1.82 -5.42
C GLY A 60 2.43 2.25 -4.75
N ARG A 61 3.16 1.29 -4.22
CA ARG A 61 4.37 1.56 -3.42
C ARG A 61 5.50 0.59 -3.72
N GLY A 62 6.71 1.02 -3.37
CA GLY A 62 7.85 0.12 -3.21
C GLY A 62 7.84 -0.55 -1.83
N HIS A 63 8.38 -1.75 -1.77
CA HIS A 63 8.59 -2.51 -0.56
C HIS A 63 9.83 -3.39 -0.72
N LYS A 64 10.56 -3.65 0.35
CA LYS A 64 11.56 -4.72 0.37
C LYS A 64 10.88 -6.01 0.77
N TRP A 65 10.72 -6.90 -0.18
CA TRP A 65 10.00 -8.14 0.05
C TRP A 65 10.80 -9.36 -0.41
N ASN A 66 10.76 -10.41 0.39
CA ASN A 66 11.30 -11.72 0.08
C ASN A 66 10.17 -12.74 0.21
N PRO A 67 9.99 -13.69 -0.71
CA PRO A 67 8.99 -14.74 -0.61
C PRO A 67 8.95 -15.49 0.73
N GLU A 68 10.07 -15.60 1.41
CA GLU A 68 10.18 -16.23 2.72
C GLU A 68 9.47 -15.45 3.83
N TYR A 69 9.33 -14.13 3.69
CA TYR A 69 8.70 -13.29 4.69
C TYR A 69 7.23 -13.61 4.94
N ARG A 70 6.55 -14.22 3.97
CA ARG A 70 5.16 -14.70 4.14
C ARG A 70 4.99 -15.73 5.24
N TYR A 71 6.07 -16.39 5.65
CA TYR A 71 6.07 -17.37 6.71
C TYR A 71 6.50 -16.80 8.07
N SER A 72 6.82 -15.50 8.13
CA SER A 72 7.15 -14.85 9.40
C SER A 72 5.94 -14.83 10.33
N THR A 73 6.22 -14.90 11.62
CA THR A 73 5.24 -14.83 12.68
C THR A 73 5.70 -13.81 13.72
N PRO A 74 4.81 -13.31 14.59
CA PRO A 74 5.22 -12.43 15.68
C PRO A 74 6.34 -13.01 16.59
N ASP A 75 6.47 -14.33 16.62
CA ASP A 75 7.51 -15.01 17.43
C ASP A 75 8.85 -15.12 16.72
N THR A 76 8.86 -15.10 15.38
CA THR A 76 10.08 -15.24 14.55
C THR A 76 10.52 -13.92 13.92
N ILE A 77 9.76 -12.86 14.09
CA ILE A 77 9.94 -11.62 13.33
C ILE A 77 11.29 -10.94 13.56
N TRP A 78 11.85 -11.05 14.75
CA TRP A 78 13.09 -10.38 15.10
C TRP A 78 14.30 -10.96 14.37
N ASP A 79 14.27 -12.24 14.03
CA ASP A 79 15.32 -12.90 13.23
C ASP A 79 15.42 -12.25 11.84
N TYR A 80 14.26 -11.98 11.22
CA TYR A 80 14.18 -11.29 9.90
C TYR A 80 14.64 -9.84 9.95
N TRP A 81 14.46 -9.17 11.08
CA TRP A 81 14.92 -7.80 11.29
C TRP A 81 16.35 -7.69 11.81
N GLY A 82 16.99 -8.81 12.14
CA GLY A 82 18.33 -8.84 12.72
C GLY A 82 18.38 -8.18 14.11
N LEU A 83 17.29 -8.26 14.86
CA LEU A 83 17.15 -7.70 16.21
C LEU A 83 17.13 -8.82 17.25
N SER A 84 17.78 -8.62 18.40
CA SER A 84 17.57 -9.49 19.54
C SER A 84 16.24 -9.14 20.23
N GLU A 85 15.64 -10.12 20.92
CA GLU A 85 14.46 -9.87 21.75
C GLU A 85 14.66 -8.75 22.77
N GLU A 86 15.86 -8.63 23.33
CA GLU A 86 16.19 -7.59 24.31
C GLU A 86 16.17 -6.21 23.64
N GLN A 87 16.70 -6.08 22.43
CA GLN A 87 16.66 -4.84 21.67
C GLN A 87 15.21 -4.46 21.36
N ALA A 88 14.40 -5.42 20.92
CA ALA A 88 12.99 -5.21 20.63
C ALA A 88 12.20 -4.78 21.88
N LYS A 89 12.40 -5.46 23.00
CA LYS A 89 11.78 -5.11 24.29
C LYS A 89 12.20 -3.71 24.77
N ARG A 90 13.49 -3.38 24.68
CA ARG A 90 14.01 -2.06 25.05
C ARG A 90 13.43 -0.96 24.15
N GLY A 91 13.28 -1.23 22.86
CA GLY A 91 12.65 -0.34 21.89
C GLY A 91 11.11 -0.28 22.00
N ARG A 92 10.49 -1.09 22.87
CA ARG A 92 9.02 -1.26 22.96
C ARG A 92 8.37 -1.56 21.63
N LEU A 93 9.05 -2.36 20.79
CA LEU A 93 8.58 -2.70 19.46
C LEU A 93 7.44 -3.74 19.55
N ASN A 94 6.40 -3.55 18.75
CA ASN A 94 5.26 -4.45 18.70
C ASN A 94 5.50 -5.56 17.65
N PRO A 95 5.69 -6.83 18.04
CA PRO A 95 6.02 -7.89 17.10
C PRO A 95 4.92 -8.14 16.07
N LYS A 96 3.64 -7.98 16.42
CA LYS A 96 2.52 -8.14 15.48
C LYS A 96 2.56 -7.06 14.39
N MET A 97 2.86 -5.82 14.77
CA MET A 97 2.96 -4.72 13.82
C MET A 97 4.18 -4.92 12.89
N PHE A 98 5.34 -5.27 13.46
CA PHE A 98 6.54 -5.52 12.66
C PHE A 98 6.38 -6.72 11.73
N ASN A 99 5.67 -7.76 12.16
CA ASN A 99 5.35 -8.90 11.32
C ASN A 99 4.49 -8.50 10.12
N SER A 100 3.47 -7.66 10.33
CA SER A 100 2.58 -7.21 9.25
C SER A 100 3.30 -6.39 8.16
N PHE A 101 4.46 -5.82 8.46
CA PHE A 101 5.29 -5.14 7.47
C PHE A 101 6.00 -6.13 6.53
N LEU A 102 6.32 -7.34 6.99
CA LEU A 102 7.06 -8.32 6.21
C LEU A 102 6.15 -9.36 5.54
N ASP A 103 5.11 -9.84 6.21
CA ASP A 103 4.27 -10.94 5.72
C ASP A 103 3.35 -10.55 4.55
N GLY A 104 3.36 -9.29 4.15
CA GLY A 104 2.53 -8.76 3.06
C GLY A 104 1.17 -8.22 3.50
N THR A 105 0.79 -8.37 4.77
CA THR A 105 -0.51 -7.90 5.29
C THR A 105 -0.64 -6.39 5.17
N LYS A 106 0.33 -5.63 5.64
CA LYS A 106 0.28 -4.16 5.63
C LYS A 106 0.24 -3.59 4.21
N PRO A 107 1.14 -4.00 3.27
CA PRO A 107 1.04 -3.57 1.88
C PRO A 107 -0.30 -3.91 1.22
N ALA A 108 -0.89 -5.07 1.51
CA ALA A 108 -2.19 -5.46 0.97
C ALA A 108 -3.33 -4.57 1.49
N ILE A 109 -3.34 -4.26 2.80
CA ILE A 109 -4.31 -3.37 3.41
C ILE A 109 -4.21 -1.96 2.82
N GLU A 110 -3.00 -1.42 2.69
CA GLU A 110 -2.74 -0.10 2.10
C GLU A 110 -3.17 -0.05 0.63
N SER A 111 -2.85 -1.07 -0.16
CA SER A 111 -3.30 -1.17 -1.55
C SER A 111 -4.82 -1.26 -1.68
N SER A 112 -5.49 -1.94 -0.74
CA SER A 112 -6.96 -1.99 -0.70
C SER A 112 -7.57 -0.62 -0.41
N ALA A 113 -6.98 0.14 0.51
CA ALA A 113 -7.42 1.50 0.79
C ALA A 113 -7.25 2.43 -0.42
N ILE A 114 -6.10 2.34 -1.13
CA ILE A 114 -5.86 3.08 -2.38
C ILE A 114 -6.89 2.70 -3.44
N SER A 115 -7.13 1.40 -3.65
CA SER A 115 -8.13 0.90 -4.60
C SER A 115 -9.52 1.46 -4.30
N ASN A 116 -9.95 1.41 -3.04
CA ASN A 116 -11.24 1.94 -2.59
C ASN A 116 -11.38 3.45 -2.83
N ALA A 117 -10.32 4.21 -2.60
CA ALA A 117 -10.36 5.67 -2.73
C ALA A 117 -10.26 6.14 -4.19
N THR A 118 -9.47 5.45 -5.02
CA THR A 118 -9.15 5.91 -6.38
C THR A 118 -9.97 5.22 -7.46
N GLY A 119 -10.58 4.06 -7.15
CA GLY A 119 -11.25 3.20 -8.13
C GLY A 119 -10.28 2.40 -9.01
N LEU A 120 -8.98 2.42 -8.72
CA LEU A 120 -8.03 1.51 -9.36
C LEU A 120 -8.30 0.07 -8.94
N LEU A 121 -8.10 -0.88 -9.83
CA LEU A 121 -8.44 -2.29 -9.60
C LEU A 121 -7.33 -2.99 -8.80
N ALA A 122 -7.72 -3.86 -7.89
CA ALA A 122 -6.78 -4.82 -7.30
C ALA A 122 -6.55 -5.99 -8.26
N PRO A 123 -5.33 -6.57 -8.34
CA PRO A 123 -5.10 -7.76 -9.14
C PRO A 123 -5.93 -8.94 -8.65
N LEU A 124 -6.52 -9.70 -9.58
CA LEU A 124 -7.49 -10.78 -9.29
C LEU A 124 -6.95 -11.86 -8.32
N HIS A 125 -5.67 -12.15 -8.42
CA HIS A 125 -5.01 -13.18 -7.60
C HIS A 125 -4.14 -12.59 -6.48
N GLY A 126 -4.37 -11.32 -6.12
CA GLY A 126 -3.57 -10.57 -5.15
C GLY A 126 -2.36 -9.87 -5.79
N LEU A 127 -1.62 -9.15 -4.96
CA LEU A 127 -0.44 -8.41 -5.37
C LEU A 127 0.68 -9.36 -5.82
N ASN A 128 1.37 -8.98 -6.89
CA ASN A 128 2.39 -9.83 -7.52
C ASN A 128 3.80 -9.59 -6.97
N TYR A 129 4.05 -8.43 -6.38
CA TYR A 129 5.38 -7.99 -5.90
C TYR A 129 6.47 -8.14 -6.97
N PRO A 130 6.27 -7.63 -8.19
CA PRO A 130 7.31 -7.71 -9.21
C PRO A 130 8.56 -6.99 -8.72
N SER A 131 9.73 -7.59 -8.96
CA SER A 131 11.01 -7.01 -8.58
C SER A 131 11.50 -6.04 -9.66
N GLY A 132 11.95 -4.87 -9.26
CA GLY A 132 12.49 -3.87 -10.17
C GLY A 132 13.12 -2.68 -9.45
N THR A 133 13.93 -1.94 -10.18
CA THR A 133 14.45 -0.64 -9.80
C THR A 133 13.49 0.47 -10.20
N ILE A 134 13.70 1.68 -9.70
CA ILE A 134 12.86 2.84 -10.05
C ILE A 134 12.86 3.11 -11.56
N ASP A 135 13.99 2.90 -12.22
CA ASP A 135 14.12 3.12 -13.66
C ASP A 135 13.37 2.07 -14.50
N GLU A 136 13.16 0.89 -13.95
CA GLU A 136 12.47 -0.22 -14.63
C GLU A 136 10.94 -0.15 -14.46
N ILE A 137 10.43 0.53 -13.42
CA ILE A 137 9.00 0.60 -13.10
C ILE A 137 8.15 1.03 -14.31
N PRO A 138 8.50 2.08 -15.09
CA PRO A 138 7.67 2.51 -16.21
C PRO A 138 7.51 1.45 -17.31
N MET A 139 8.45 0.52 -17.43
CA MET A 139 8.38 -0.59 -18.38
C MET A 139 7.66 -1.80 -17.76
N LEU A 140 7.98 -2.11 -16.51
CA LEU A 140 7.45 -3.25 -15.78
C LEU A 140 5.93 -3.11 -15.55
N MET A 141 5.48 -1.92 -15.17
CA MET A 141 4.08 -1.63 -14.81
C MET A 141 3.21 -1.25 -16.02
N ARG A 142 3.49 -1.81 -17.19
CA ARG A 142 2.63 -1.72 -18.38
C ARG A 142 1.66 -2.91 -18.44
N PRO A 143 0.56 -2.77 -19.22
CA PRO A 143 -0.24 -3.91 -19.64
C PRO A 143 0.62 -4.96 -20.37
N ARG A 144 0.26 -6.23 -20.24
CA ARG A 144 0.98 -7.34 -20.89
C ARG A 144 1.07 -7.20 -22.41
N GLN A 145 0.02 -6.67 -23.02
CA GLN A 145 0.02 -6.37 -24.46
C GLN A 145 1.09 -5.34 -24.87
N ASP A 146 1.53 -4.50 -23.94
CA ASP A 146 2.53 -3.46 -24.13
C ASP A 146 3.90 -3.86 -23.55
N GLY A 147 4.06 -5.16 -23.24
CA GLY A 147 5.32 -5.74 -22.75
C GLY A 147 5.55 -5.68 -21.24
N GLY A 148 4.56 -5.28 -20.46
CA GLY A 148 4.63 -5.27 -19.00
C GLY A 148 3.96 -6.48 -18.34
N ILE A 149 3.59 -6.36 -17.07
CA ILE A 149 3.05 -7.46 -16.26
C ILE A 149 1.56 -7.36 -15.94
N LEU A 150 0.97 -6.18 -16.12
CA LEU A 150 -0.41 -5.93 -15.71
C LEU A 150 -1.43 -6.56 -16.66
N ASN A 151 -2.57 -6.97 -16.14
CA ASN A 151 -3.67 -7.50 -16.95
C ASN A 151 -4.45 -6.41 -17.72
N GLY A 152 -4.10 -5.14 -17.52
CA GLY A 152 -4.71 -3.98 -18.15
C GLY A 152 -4.19 -2.69 -17.50
N SER A 153 -4.84 -1.58 -17.78
CA SER A 153 -4.58 -0.26 -17.19
C SER A 153 -5.42 -0.06 -15.93
N GLY A 154 -4.94 0.76 -15.00
CA GLY A 154 -5.69 1.15 -13.82
C GLY A 154 -5.63 0.16 -12.65
N PHE A 155 -4.46 -0.36 -12.33
CA PHE A 155 -4.27 -1.30 -11.22
C PHE A 155 -3.48 -0.71 -10.05
N VAL A 156 -3.76 -1.20 -8.84
CA VAL A 156 -2.85 -1.04 -7.69
C VAL A 156 -1.86 -2.20 -7.67
N GLU A 157 -0.59 -1.91 -7.31
CA GLU A 157 0.43 -2.95 -7.19
C GLU A 157 1.51 -2.53 -6.17
N VAL A 158 2.28 -3.49 -5.69
CA VAL A 158 3.45 -3.27 -4.85
C VAL A 158 4.70 -3.77 -5.57
N ILE A 159 5.70 -2.93 -5.67
CA ILE A 159 6.98 -3.28 -6.28
C ILE A 159 7.93 -3.80 -5.21
N ASN A 160 8.55 -4.95 -5.44
CA ASN A 160 9.70 -5.36 -4.66
C ASN A 160 10.92 -4.56 -5.13
N SER A 161 11.29 -3.52 -4.38
CA SER A 161 12.37 -2.61 -4.75
C SER A 161 13.72 -3.29 -4.70
N LEU A 162 14.45 -3.24 -5.80
CA LEU A 162 15.84 -3.68 -5.92
C LEU A 162 16.86 -2.58 -5.64
N ASP A 163 16.40 -1.34 -5.46
CA ASP A 163 17.28 -0.23 -5.14
C ASP A 163 17.93 -0.42 -3.77
N SER A 164 19.24 -0.08 -3.70
CA SER A 164 20.10 -0.38 -2.55
C SER A 164 19.61 0.24 -1.23
N ASN A 165 18.96 1.38 -1.30
CA ASN A 165 18.49 2.12 -0.13
C ASN A 165 17.12 1.62 0.40
N GLY A 166 16.51 0.64 -0.23
CA GLY A 166 15.29 0.01 0.23
C GLY A 166 14.12 0.94 0.47
N GLY A 167 14.18 2.09 -0.13
CA GLY A 167 13.19 3.13 0.09
C GLY A 167 11.82 2.73 -0.45
N MET A 168 10.80 3.32 0.15
CA MET A 168 9.50 3.42 -0.49
C MET A 168 9.66 4.28 -1.73
N LEU A 169 9.14 3.80 -2.84
CA LEU A 169 9.04 4.51 -4.10
C LEU A 169 7.70 5.21 -4.19
#